data_4617c55557bb285a253245caab2fd2b2
#
_entry.id   4617c55557bb285a253245caab2fd2b2
#
_cell.length_a   1.000
_cell.length_b   1.000
_cell.length_c   1.000
_cell.angle_alpha   90.00
_cell.angle_beta   90.00
_cell.angle_gamma   90.00
#
_symmetry.space_group_name_H-M   'P 1'
#
loop_
_entity.id
_entity.type
_entity.pdbx_description
1 polymer ?
#
loop_
_entity_poly.entity_id
_entity_poly.type
_entity_poly.pdbx_seq_one_letter_code
_entity_poly.pdbx_strand_id
1 'polypeptide(L)'
;MQNQLALSGERIVEKIYPQLFHHVGMIRGEYLVREISQNILLKSCQQFVKDYLDTICHLYPDEEVWYRFSELTNAEANSLDGTKVYFDERHPLFGYRGTGRLLACLDEFHAEANVVTEVYQINPNLSVIFPFVNDADQLRQAIRVLRQHGFTGKVGTMIELPSAYFDLDRILETGISKIVVGMNDLTSFVFATVRNSQWHDMESPIMLEMLRQMQDKARTKKIDFAVAGYLNAFFIQKMNQMDIKSIIHYSSIPEMFNLEIDHRDHLKRIKEESKKLQRSNK
;
A
#
# COMPACT_ATOMS: atom_id res chain seq x y z
N MET A 1 -16.80 8.36 11.73
CA MET A 1 -15.41 8.45 11.23
C MET A 1 -15.08 7.12 10.56
N GLN A 2 -14.56 7.12 9.36
CA GLN A 2 -14.28 5.87 8.62
C GLN A 2 -12.78 5.67 8.44
N ASN A 3 -12.04 5.68 9.58
CA ASN A 3 -10.62 5.40 9.55
C ASN A 3 -10.38 3.90 9.31
N GLN A 4 -9.39 3.60 8.50
CA GLN A 4 -8.92 2.25 8.22
C GLN A 4 -7.49 2.12 8.70
N LEU A 5 -7.10 0.93 9.16
CA LEU A 5 -5.77 0.67 9.68
C LEU A 5 -4.79 0.34 8.56
N ALA A 6 -3.56 0.90 8.63
CA ALA A 6 -2.43 0.45 7.81
C ALA A 6 -1.39 -0.25 8.68
N LEU A 7 -0.91 -1.40 8.20
CA LEU A 7 0.05 -2.28 8.87
C LEU A 7 1.31 -2.48 8.03
N SER A 8 2.44 -2.72 8.72
CA SER A 8 3.76 -2.94 8.13
C SER A 8 4.55 -4.04 8.84
N GLY A 9 3.86 -5.14 9.19
CA GLY A 9 4.46 -6.29 9.87
C GLY A 9 4.40 -6.20 11.41
N GLU A 10 3.60 -5.29 11.96
CA GLU A 10 3.37 -5.21 13.41
C GLU A 10 2.77 -6.53 13.93
N ARG A 11 3.31 -7.01 15.06
CA ARG A 11 2.75 -8.18 15.74
C ARG A 11 1.48 -7.78 16.49
N ILE A 12 0.34 -8.11 15.91
CA ILE A 12 -0.98 -7.81 16.43
C ILE A 12 -1.62 -9.12 16.90
N VAL A 13 -2.15 -9.13 18.11
CA VAL A 13 -2.80 -10.29 18.73
C VAL A 13 -4.31 -10.07 18.98
N GLU A 14 -4.79 -8.83 18.80
CA GLU A 14 -6.18 -8.43 18.95
C GLU A 14 -6.54 -7.27 18.02
N LYS A 15 -7.83 -7.01 17.82
CA LYS A 15 -8.28 -5.86 17.02
C LYS A 15 -7.80 -4.55 17.62
N ILE A 16 -7.20 -3.71 16.78
CA ILE A 16 -6.66 -2.41 17.15
C ILE A 16 -7.78 -1.38 17.22
N TYR A 17 -8.10 -0.91 18.44
CA TYR A 17 -9.10 0.13 18.67
C TYR A 17 -10.33 -0.02 17.76
N PRO A 18 -11.17 -1.08 17.95
CA PRO A 18 -12.28 -1.38 17.04
C PRO A 18 -13.30 -0.23 16.93
N GLN A 19 -13.35 0.67 17.92
CA GLN A 19 -14.15 1.89 17.89
C GLN A 19 -13.63 2.95 16.90
N LEU A 20 -12.34 2.89 16.50
CA LEU A 20 -11.70 3.83 15.59
C LEU A 20 -11.44 3.22 14.20
N PHE A 21 -11.19 1.93 14.14
CA PHE A 21 -10.78 1.21 12.93
C PHE A 21 -11.69 0.01 12.70
N HIS A 22 -12.51 0.06 11.66
CA HIS A 22 -13.42 -1.03 11.29
C HIS A 22 -12.80 -2.01 10.30
N HIS A 23 -11.78 -1.59 9.54
CA HIS A 23 -11.15 -2.40 8.49
C HIS A 23 -9.63 -2.27 8.54
N VAL A 24 -8.94 -3.29 8.06
CA VAL A 24 -7.53 -3.18 7.71
C VAL A 24 -7.46 -2.70 6.26
N GLY A 25 -7.29 -1.39 6.10
CA GLY A 25 -7.33 -0.72 4.81
C GLY A 25 -6.10 -0.98 3.95
N MET A 26 -4.95 -1.33 4.57
CA MET A 26 -3.73 -1.66 3.84
C MET A 26 -2.72 -2.40 4.71
N ILE A 27 -2.27 -3.58 4.27
CA ILE A 27 -1.05 -4.25 4.73
C ILE A 27 0.00 -4.04 3.64
N ARG A 28 1.14 -3.49 3.98
CA ARG A 28 2.20 -3.17 3.01
C ARG A 28 3.15 -4.34 2.82
N GLY A 29 3.06 -5.02 1.67
CA GLY A 29 3.83 -6.25 1.37
C GLY A 29 5.34 -6.08 1.44
N GLU A 30 5.88 -4.96 0.97
CA GLU A 30 7.31 -4.69 1.01
C GLU A 30 7.90 -4.68 2.42
N TYR A 31 7.12 -4.33 3.42
CA TYR A 31 7.60 -4.37 4.81
C TYR A 31 7.65 -5.79 5.37
N LEU A 32 6.75 -6.68 4.92
CA LEU A 32 6.78 -8.08 5.34
C LEU A 32 8.04 -8.78 4.84
N VAL A 33 8.40 -8.60 3.56
CA VAL A 33 9.62 -9.21 3.01
C VAL A 33 10.89 -8.60 3.60
N ARG A 34 10.87 -7.29 3.90
CA ARG A 34 11.98 -6.59 4.54
C ARG A 34 12.15 -6.94 6.02
N GLU A 35 11.06 -7.29 6.70
CA GLU A 35 11.07 -7.72 8.10
C GLU A 35 12.06 -8.88 8.35
N ILE A 36 12.08 -9.83 7.43
CA ILE A 36 12.96 -10.99 7.50
C ILE A 36 14.14 -10.90 6.52
N SER A 37 14.29 -9.77 5.82
CA SER A 37 15.37 -9.51 4.85
C SER A 37 15.49 -10.57 3.76
N GLN A 38 14.36 -11.16 3.33
CA GLN A 38 14.32 -12.22 2.34
C GLN A 38 13.41 -11.87 1.17
N ASN A 39 13.81 -12.26 -0.04
CA ASN A 39 12.97 -12.15 -1.23
C ASN A 39 11.81 -13.14 -1.18
N ILE A 40 10.67 -12.76 -1.74
CA ILE A 40 9.46 -13.59 -1.82
C ILE A 40 9.66 -14.90 -2.59
N LEU A 41 10.73 -15.05 -3.34
CA LEU A 41 11.10 -16.31 -3.99
C LEU A 41 11.49 -17.40 -2.99
N LEU A 42 11.93 -17.04 -1.79
CA LEU A 42 12.28 -18.00 -0.75
C LEU A 42 11.05 -18.54 -0.03
N LYS A 43 10.98 -19.85 0.16
CA LYS A 43 9.84 -20.51 0.83
C LYS A 43 9.60 -20.00 2.26
N SER A 44 10.68 -19.68 2.98
CA SER A 44 10.60 -19.08 4.31
C SER A 44 9.91 -17.72 4.29
N CYS A 45 10.18 -16.88 3.28
CA CYS A 45 9.50 -15.60 3.09
C CYS A 45 8.03 -15.81 2.74
N GLN A 46 7.73 -16.70 1.81
CA GLN A 46 6.34 -17.04 1.44
C GLN A 46 5.54 -17.48 2.67
N GLN A 47 6.11 -18.36 3.50
CA GLN A 47 5.45 -18.84 4.72
C GLN A 47 5.22 -17.70 5.72
N PHE A 48 6.23 -16.85 5.94
CA PHE A 48 6.10 -15.70 6.83
C PHE A 48 4.97 -14.75 6.40
N VAL A 49 4.92 -14.40 5.11
CA VAL A 49 3.86 -13.52 4.57
C VAL A 49 2.49 -14.19 4.72
N LYS A 50 2.40 -15.49 4.43
CA LYS A 50 1.18 -16.30 4.57
C LYS A 50 0.66 -16.29 6.01
N ASP A 51 1.52 -16.61 6.96
CA ASP A 51 1.17 -16.68 8.39
C ASP A 51 0.71 -15.31 8.93
N TYR A 52 1.38 -14.24 8.50
CA TYR A 52 1.00 -12.88 8.88
C TYR A 52 -0.39 -12.52 8.34
N LEU A 53 -0.63 -12.73 7.04
CA LEU A 53 -1.92 -12.42 6.42
C LEU A 53 -3.05 -13.25 7.03
N ASP A 54 -2.82 -14.55 7.25
CA ASP A 54 -3.78 -15.45 7.87
C ASP A 54 -4.16 -14.97 9.28
N THR A 55 -3.17 -14.60 10.09
CA THR A 55 -3.37 -14.04 11.44
C THR A 55 -4.25 -12.79 11.39
N ILE A 56 -3.95 -11.83 10.50
CA ILE A 56 -4.72 -10.59 10.41
C ILE A 56 -6.14 -10.86 9.91
N CYS A 57 -6.32 -11.71 8.92
CA CYS A 57 -7.64 -12.08 8.41
C CYS A 57 -8.52 -12.72 9.50
N HIS A 58 -7.93 -13.58 10.33
CA HIS A 58 -8.65 -14.19 11.47
C HIS A 58 -9.01 -13.19 12.58
N LEU A 59 -8.20 -12.14 12.79
CA LEU A 59 -8.52 -11.08 13.74
C LEU A 59 -9.68 -10.20 13.26
N TYR A 60 -9.91 -10.12 11.94
CA TYR A 60 -10.94 -9.28 11.32
C TYR A 60 -11.89 -10.10 10.43
N PRO A 61 -12.55 -11.15 10.95
CA PRO A 61 -13.25 -12.14 10.13
C PRO A 61 -14.45 -11.57 9.35
N ASP A 62 -15.11 -10.55 9.89
CA ASP A 62 -16.30 -9.91 9.30
C ASP A 62 -15.97 -8.62 8.56
N GLU A 63 -14.71 -8.21 8.54
CA GLU A 63 -14.24 -6.97 7.93
C GLU A 63 -13.28 -7.24 6.79
N GLU A 64 -13.16 -6.27 5.89
CA GLU A 64 -12.21 -6.36 4.78
C GLU A 64 -10.76 -6.16 5.26
N VAL A 65 -9.88 -7.03 4.79
CA VAL A 65 -8.42 -6.94 4.96
C VAL A 65 -7.80 -6.73 3.59
N TRP A 66 -7.11 -5.61 3.40
CA TRP A 66 -6.51 -5.24 2.12
C TRP A 66 -5.00 -5.41 2.16
N TYR A 67 -4.46 -6.30 1.34
CA TYR A 67 -3.04 -6.48 1.12
C TYR A 67 -2.56 -5.69 -0.08
N ARG A 68 -1.60 -4.81 0.11
CA ARG A 68 -0.92 -4.12 -0.98
C ARG A 68 0.29 -4.94 -1.42
N PHE A 69 0.34 -5.31 -2.69
CA PHE A 69 1.51 -5.96 -3.28
C PHE A 69 2.79 -5.19 -2.99
N SER A 70 3.90 -5.90 -2.92
CA SER A 70 5.20 -5.33 -2.57
C SER A 70 5.61 -4.20 -3.51
N GLU A 71 5.90 -3.05 -2.91
CA GLU A 71 6.35 -1.83 -3.59
C GLU A 71 7.86 -1.65 -3.41
N LEU A 72 8.62 -2.64 -3.85
CA LEU A 72 10.09 -2.59 -3.81
C LEU A 72 10.64 -1.84 -5.03
N THR A 73 11.69 -1.05 -4.80
CA THR A 73 12.62 -0.65 -5.85
C THR A 73 13.62 -1.77 -6.14
N ASN A 74 14.34 -1.71 -7.25
CA ASN A 74 15.41 -2.68 -7.53
C ASN A 74 16.53 -2.63 -6.47
N ALA A 75 16.88 -1.43 -5.99
CA ALA A 75 17.87 -1.28 -4.92
C ALA A 75 17.44 -1.95 -3.61
N GLU A 76 16.17 -1.81 -3.22
CA GLU A 76 15.63 -2.49 -2.04
C GLU A 76 15.58 -4.01 -2.23
N ALA A 77 15.13 -4.48 -3.40
CA ALA A 77 15.10 -5.91 -3.71
C ALA A 77 16.51 -6.52 -3.70
N ASN A 78 17.51 -5.84 -4.26
CA ASN A 78 18.90 -6.28 -4.26
C ASN A 78 19.52 -6.43 -2.85
N SER A 79 18.93 -5.80 -1.84
CA SER A 79 19.36 -5.95 -0.45
C SER A 79 18.76 -7.17 0.27
N LEU A 80 17.85 -7.90 -0.38
CA LEU A 80 17.18 -9.07 0.20
C LEU A 80 17.89 -10.36 -0.19
N ASP A 81 17.98 -11.30 0.76
CA ASP A 81 18.52 -12.63 0.49
C ASP A 81 17.66 -13.37 -0.55
N GLY A 82 18.31 -14.09 -1.46
CA GLY A 82 17.64 -14.85 -2.51
C GLY A 82 17.16 -14.02 -3.71
N THR A 83 17.50 -12.75 -3.77
CA THR A 83 17.21 -11.90 -4.93
C THR A 83 18.22 -12.13 -6.06
N LYS A 84 17.73 -12.22 -7.30
CA LYS A 84 18.58 -12.04 -8.48
C LYS A 84 18.99 -10.57 -8.54
N VAL A 85 20.26 -10.27 -8.80
CA VAL A 85 20.73 -8.88 -8.89
C VAL A 85 20.04 -8.18 -10.07
N TYR A 86 19.34 -7.11 -9.79
CA TYR A 86 18.68 -6.25 -10.77
C TYR A 86 19.52 -5.01 -11.03
N PHE A 87 19.30 -4.40 -12.19
CA PHE A 87 19.91 -3.11 -12.51
C PHE A 87 19.50 -2.07 -11.44
N ASP A 88 20.51 -1.41 -10.85
CA ASP A 88 20.28 -0.40 -9.83
C ASP A 88 19.99 0.95 -10.49
N GLU A 89 18.80 1.45 -10.26
CA GLU A 89 18.38 2.76 -10.74
C GLU A 89 18.88 3.83 -9.79
N ARG A 90 19.61 4.78 -10.33
CA ARG A 90 20.29 5.82 -9.55
C ARG A 90 19.36 6.83 -8.88
N HIS A 91 18.04 6.79 -9.19
CA HIS A 91 17.09 7.76 -8.66
C HIS A 91 16.02 7.09 -7.80
N PRO A 92 15.85 7.50 -6.52
CA PRO A 92 14.95 6.81 -5.59
C PRO A 92 13.45 6.98 -5.89
N LEU A 93 13.08 7.98 -6.72
CA LEU A 93 11.68 8.26 -7.06
C LEU A 93 11.28 7.75 -8.45
N PHE A 94 12.24 7.49 -9.34
CA PHE A 94 11.98 7.09 -10.71
C PHE A 94 12.45 5.65 -10.95
N GLY A 95 11.86 5.00 -11.97
CA GLY A 95 12.27 3.70 -12.41
C GLY A 95 11.29 2.57 -12.09
N TYR A 96 11.77 1.35 -12.09
CA TYR A 96 10.95 0.17 -11.83
C TYR A 96 10.56 0.08 -10.35
N ARG A 97 9.30 0.33 -10.08
CA ARG A 97 8.70 0.34 -8.75
C ARG A 97 7.26 -0.16 -8.83
N GLY A 98 6.75 -0.74 -7.73
CA GLY A 98 5.37 -1.17 -7.61
C GLY A 98 4.91 -2.07 -8.75
N THR A 99 3.76 -1.80 -9.35
CA THR A 99 3.16 -2.65 -10.39
C THR A 99 4.05 -2.78 -11.63
N GLY A 100 4.77 -1.72 -12.02
CA GLY A 100 5.73 -1.79 -13.12
C GLY A 100 6.85 -2.79 -12.86
N ARG A 101 7.39 -2.81 -11.63
CA ARG A 101 8.40 -3.79 -11.23
C ARG A 101 7.83 -5.20 -11.12
N LEU A 102 6.64 -5.37 -10.54
CA LEU A 102 5.98 -6.69 -10.47
C LEU A 102 5.85 -7.32 -11.86
N LEU A 103 5.44 -6.55 -12.86
CA LEU A 103 5.32 -7.03 -14.25
C LEU A 103 6.67 -7.28 -14.92
N ALA A 104 7.72 -6.57 -14.53
CA ALA A 104 9.08 -6.80 -15.03
C ALA A 104 9.77 -8.00 -14.34
N CYS A 105 9.39 -8.32 -13.10
CA CYS A 105 9.94 -9.40 -12.27
C CYS A 105 8.88 -10.48 -12.03
N LEU A 106 8.39 -11.11 -13.09
CA LEU A 106 7.26 -12.03 -13.05
C LEU A 106 7.45 -13.20 -12.07
N ASP A 107 8.66 -13.72 -11.89
CA ASP A 107 8.92 -14.79 -10.93
C ASP A 107 8.52 -14.36 -9.50
N GLU A 108 8.91 -13.14 -9.08
CA GLU A 108 8.55 -12.60 -7.78
C GLU A 108 7.05 -12.32 -7.71
N PHE A 109 6.46 -11.75 -8.76
CA PHE A 109 5.03 -11.49 -8.79
C PHE A 109 4.21 -12.78 -8.72
N HIS A 110 4.58 -13.82 -9.47
CA HIS A 110 3.91 -15.12 -9.38
C HIS A 110 4.02 -15.74 -7.99
N ALA A 111 5.19 -15.63 -7.35
CA ALA A 111 5.38 -16.15 -5.99
C ALA A 111 4.48 -15.42 -4.99
N GLU A 112 4.42 -14.08 -5.04
CA GLU A 112 3.59 -13.27 -4.15
C GLU A 112 2.10 -13.47 -4.42
N ALA A 113 1.67 -13.52 -5.70
CA ALA A 113 0.30 -13.79 -6.10
C ALA A 113 -0.19 -15.17 -5.64
N ASN A 114 0.69 -16.19 -5.68
CA ASN A 114 0.37 -17.51 -5.19
C ASN A 114 0.11 -17.50 -3.67
N VAL A 115 1.00 -16.88 -2.88
CA VAL A 115 0.83 -16.73 -1.42
C VAL A 115 -0.49 -16.06 -1.08
N VAL A 116 -0.78 -14.94 -1.73
CA VAL A 116 -2.03 -14.17 -1.50
C VAL A 116 -3.25 -15.02 -1.87
N THR A 117 -3.18 -15.77 -2.96
CA THR A 117 -4.28 -16.62 -3.40
C THR A 117 -4.54 -17.78 -2.43
N GLU A 118 -3.48 -18.43 -1.95
CA GLU A 118 -3.59 -19.49 -0.93
C GLU A 118 -4.25 -18.98 0.36
N VAL A 119 -3.88 -17.78 0.83
CA VAL A 119 -4.53 -17.16 1.98
C VAL A 119 -5.98 -16.82 1.68
N TYR A 120 -6.28 -16.25 0.53
CA TYR A 120 -7.64 -15.90 0.12
C TYR A 120 -8.58 -17.10 0.06
N GLN A 121 -8.09 -18.28 -0.36
CA GLN A 121 -8.90 -19.49 -0.41
C GLN A 121 -9.41 -19.92 0.98
N ILE A 122 -8.68 -19.57 2.04
CA ILE A 122 -9.04 -19.86 3.44
C ILE A 122 -9.79 -18.66 4.05
N ASN A 123 -9.37 -17.46 3.71
CA ASN A 123 -9.85 -16.19 4.26
C ASN A 123 -10.44 -15.30 3.15
N PRO A 124 -11.72 -15.47 2.79
CA PRO A 124 -12.34 -14.74 1.67
C PRO A 124 -12.52 -13.22 1.92
N ASN A 125 -12.26 -12.75 3.14
CA ASN A 125 -12.21 -11.33 3.49
C ASN A 125 -10.91 -10.65 3.05
N LEU A 126 -9.90 -11.39 2.55
CA LEU A 126 -8.68 -10.83 1.99
C LEU A 126 -8.96 -10.22 0.60
N SER A 127 -8.51 -9.00 0.42
CA SER A 127 -8.55 -8.24 -0.84
C SER A 127 -7.14 -7.71 -1.16
N VAL A 128 -6.89 -7.28 -2.37
CA VAL A 128 -5.56 -6.82 -2.78
C VAL A 128 -5.56 -5.41 -3.37
N ILE A 129 -4.41 -4.72 -3.27
CA ILE A 129 -4.16 -3.40 -3.85
C ILE A 129 -2.89 -3.46 -4.69
N PHE A 130 -2.95 -2.96 -5.91
CA PHE A 130 -1.77 -2.74 -6.76
C PHE A 130 -1.19 -1.34 -6.54
N PRO A 131 0.09 -1.22 -6.12
CA PRO A 131 0.76 0.07 -5.92
C PRO A 131 1.37 0.61 -7.22
N PHE A 132 1.57 1.91 -7.30
CA PHE A 132 2.34 2.58 -8.36
C PHE A 132 1.90 2.18 -9.77
N VAL A 133 0.60 2.22 -10.01
CA VAL A 133 0.01 1.95 -11.34
C VAL A 133 0.18 3.17 -12.22
N ASN A 134 0.68 3.00 -13.45
CA ASN A 134 0.82 4.08 -14.41
C ASN A 134 -0.49 4.37 -15.16
N ASP A 135 -1.19 3.31 -15.58
CA ASP A 135 -2.38 3.39 -16.43
C ASP A 135 -3.25 2.14 -16.32
N ALA A 136 -4.40 2.17 -16.98
CA ALA A 136 -5.36 1.09 -16.99
C ALA A 136 -4.83 -0.19 -17.66
N ASP A 137 -3.98 -0.09 -18.65
CA ASP A 137 -3.47 -1.26 -19.37
C ASP A 137 -2.47 -2.03 -18.53
N GLN A 138 -1.59 -1.31 -17.81
CA GLN A 138 -0.70 -1.90 -16.81
C GLN A 138 -1.51 -2.60 -15.70
N LEU A 139 -2.55 -1.95 -15.18
CA LEU A 139 -3.41 -2.52 -14.15
C LEU A 139 -4.14 -3.78 -14.64
N ARG A 140 -4.70 -3.76 -15.86
CA ARG A 140 -5.35 -4.94 -16.48
C ARG A 140 -4.37 -6.11 -16.62
N GLN A 141 -3.13 -5.82 -16.98
CA GLN A 141 -2.09 -6.85 -17.09
C GLN A 141 -1.80 -7.48 -15.73
N ALA A 142 -1.62 -6.66 -14.68
CA ALA A 142 -1.38 -7.15 -13.33
C ALA A 142 -2.57 -7.97 -12.79
N ILE A 143 -3.81 -7.51 -13.01
CA ILE A 143 -5.02 -8.26 -12.64
C ILE A 143 -5.07 -9.60 -13.37
N ARG A 144 -4.73 -9.65 -14.65
CA ARG A 144 -4.71 -10.93 -15.41
C ARG A 144 -3.73 -11.93 -14.81
N VAL A 145 -2.52 -11.51 -14.48
CA VAL A 145 -1.53 -12.38 -13.82
C VAL A 145 -2.09 -12.92 -12.50
N LEU A 146 -2.64 -12.06 -11.66
CA LEU A 146 -3.24 -12.47 -10.38
C LEU A 146 -4.38 -13.48 -10.58
N ARG A 147 -5.27 -13.23 -11.55
CA ARG A 147 -6.40 -14.13 -11.85
C ARG A 147 -5.96 -15.51 -12.36
N GLN A 148 -4.81 -15.62 -13.00
CA GLN A 148 -4.25 -16.92 -13.43
C GLN A 148 -3.90 -17.83 -12.23
N HIS A 149 -3.63 -17.26 -11.05
CA HIS A 149 -3.44 -18.00 -9.79
C HIS A 149 -4.75 -18.44 -9.12
N GLY A 150 -5.91 -18.04 -9.66
CA GLY A 150 -7.22 -18.39 -9.09
C GLY A 150 -7.73 -17.40 -8.02
N PHE A 151 -7.07 -16.26 -7.82
CA PHE A 151 -7.60 -15.21 -6.95
C PHE A 151 -8.88 -14.61 -7.55
N THR A 152 -10.02 -14.70 -6.84
CA THR A 152 -11.30 -14.13 -7.27
C THR A 152 -11.80 -13.00 -6.39
N GLY A 153 -11.04 -12.64 -5.34
CA GLY A 153 -11.37 -11.58 -4.40
C GLY A 153 -11.36 -10.18 -5.02
N LYS A 154 -11.66 -9.19 -4.21
CA LYS A 154 -11.66 -7.78 -4.59
C LYS A 154 -10.25 -7.28 -4.92
N VAL A 155 -10.18 -6.41 -5.91
CA VAL A 155 -8.93 -5.75 -6.33
C VAL A 155 -9.10 -4.25 -6.20
N GLY A 156 -8.11 -3.58 -5.67
CA GLY A 156 -7.97 -2.14 -5.63
C GLY A 156 -6.67 -1.70 -6.30
N THR A 157 -6.50 -0.41 -6.43
CA THR A 157 -5.28 0.21 -6.93
C THR A 157 -4.92 1.47 -6.15
N MET A 158 -3.65 1.84 -6.16
CA MET A 158 -3.22 3.15 -5.70
C MET A 158 -3.12 4.13 -6.86
N ILE A 159 -3.51 5.37 -6.58
CA ILE A 159 -3.25 6.52 -7.46
C ILE A 159 -2.14 7.34 -6.82
N GLU A 160 -0.93 7.18 -7.33
CA GLU A 160 0.31 7.78 -6.81
C GLU A 160 1.06 8.59 -7.87
N LEU A 161 0.66 8.41 -9.14
CA LEU A 161 1.28 9.04 -10.30
C LEU A 161 0.29 9.96 -11.02
N PRO A 162 0.75 11.10 -11.55
CA PRO A 162 -0.08 11.94 -12.40
C PRO A 162 -0.63 11.21 -13.62
N SER A 163 0.11 10.27 -14.21
CA SER A 163 -0.35 9.44 -15.32
C SER A 163 -1.62 8.66 -14.97
N ALA A 164 -1.66 8.03 -13.78
CA ALA A 164 -2.83 7.30 -13.29
C ALA A 164 -4.03 8.25 -13.02
N TYR A 165 -3.76 9.47 -12.55
CA TYR A 165 -4.82 10.48 -12.40
C TYR A 165 -5.45 10.86 -13.75
N PHE A 166 -4.64 11.07 -14.79
CA PHE A 166 -5.13 11.40 -16.13
C PHE A 166 -5.85 10.22 -16.82
N ASP A 167 -5.47 8.98 -16.50
CA ASP A 167 -6.10 7.76 -17.04
C ASP A 167 -7.20 7.18 -16.12
N LEU A 168 -7.64 7.95 -15.13
CA LEU A 168 -8.53 7.48 -14.07
C LEU A 168 -9.82 6.86 -14.60
N ASP A 169 -10.45 7.44 -15.61
CA ASP A 169 -11.71 6.92 -16.18
C ASP A 169 -11.53 5.50 -16.70
N ARG A 170 -10.43 5.22 -17.41
CA ARG A 170 -10.10 3.86 -17.90
C ARG A 170 -9.71 2.91 -16.75
N ILE A 171 -9.02 3.43 -15.70
CA ILE A 171 -8.70 2.67 -14.49
C ILE A 171 -9.98 2.22 -13.78
N LEU A 172 -10.97 3.09 -13.63
CA LEU A 172 -12.25 2.75 -13.01
C LEU A 172 -13.04 1.68 -13.79
N GLU A 173 -12.74 1.47 -15.06
CA GLU A 173 -13.35 0.44 -15.92
C GLU A 173 -12.62 -0.91 -15.88
N THR A 174 -11.55 -1.04 -15.10
CA THR A 174 -10.80 -2.31 -14.99
C THR A 174 -11.45 -3.35 -14.07
N GLY A 175 -12.58 -3.02 -13.43
CA GLY A 175 -13.27 -3.90 -12.50
C GLY A 175 -12.73 -3.87 -11.08
N ILE A 176 -12.03 -2.79 -10.68
CA ILE A 176 -11.58 -2.57 -9.32
C ILE A 176 -12.73 -2.20 -8.38
N SER A 177 -12.54 -2.50 -7.09
CA SER A 177 -13.51 -2.19 -6.03
C SER A 177 -13.05 -1.06 -5.11
N LYS A 178 -11.76 -0.66 -5.18
CA LYS A 178 -11.17 0.34 -4.30
C LYS A 178 -10.09 1.15 -4.99
N ILE A 179 -10.07 2.45 -4.70
CA ILE A 179 -8.96 3.36 -4.97
C ILE A 179 -8.38 3.84 -3.66
N VAL A 180 -7.05 3.85 -3.58
CA VAL A 180 -6.30 4.49 -2.51
C VAL A 180 -5.38 5.55 -3.11
N VAL A 181 -5.58 6.81 -2.75
CA VAL A 181 -4.66 7.88 -3.19
C VAL A 181 -3.45 7.92 -2.28
N GLY A 182 -2.27 7.67 -2.83
CA GLY A 182 -0.99 7.76 -2.11
C GLY A 182 -0.52 9.21 -2.06
N MET A 183 -0.94 9.95 -1.01
CA MET A 183 -0.76 11.40 -0.92
C MET A 183 0.70 11.84 -1.00
N ASN A 184 1.62 11.10 -0.37
CA ASN A 184 3.03 11.48 -0.35
C ASN A 184 3.65 11.48 -1.75
N ASP A 185 3.45 10.39 -2.49
CA ASP A 185 4.07 10.21 -3.80
C ASP A 185 3.35 11.04 -4.86
N LEU A 186 2.02 11.06 -4.86
CA LEU A 186 1.26 11.90 -5.79
C LEU A 186 1.63 13.38 -5.63
N THR A 187 1.72 13.90 -4.40
CA THR A 187 2.13 15.27 -4.13
C THR A 187 3.56 15.52 -4.62
N SER A 188 4.48 14.58 -4.34
CA SER A 188 5.86 14.69 -4.81
C SER A 188 5.96 14.81 -6.34
N PHE A 189 5.19 14.01 -7.08
CA PHE A 189 5.21 14.02 -8.54
C PHE A 189 4.45 15.22 -9.14
N VAL A 190 3.35 15.63 -8.54
CA VAL A 190 2.58 16.80 -9.01
C VAL A 190 3.37 18.09 -8.87
N PHE A 191 4.11 18.26 -7.77
CA PHE A 191 4.90 19.46 -7.51
C PHE A 191 6.39 19.30 -7.82
N ALA A 192 6.83 18.13 -8.30
CA ALA A 192 8.23 17.79 -8.52
C ALA A 192 9.11 18.08 -7.30
N THR A 193 8.64 17.68 -6.10
CA THR A 193 9.30 17.98 -4.83
C THR A 193 9.59 16.71 -4.02
N VAL A 194 10.58 16.78 -3.14
CA VAL A 194 10.82 15.75 -2.14
C VAL A 194 9.93 15.99 -0.90
N ARG A 195 9.59 14.93 -0.17
CA ARG A 195 8.65 14.95 0.97
C ARG A 195 9.01 15.96 2.09
N ASN A 196 10.29 16.29 2.24
CA ASN A 196 10.77 17.25 3.26
C ASN A 196 10.85 18.69 2.74
N SER A 197 10.37 18.96 1.53
CA SER A 197 10.34 20.30 0.96
C SER A 197 9.16 21.10 1.50
N GLN A 198 9.35 22.39 1.72
CA GLN A 198 8.26 23.33 2.01
C GLN A 198 7.21 23.41 0.89
N TRP A 199 7.56 22.98 -0.32
CA TRP A 199 6.67 22.93 -1.48
C TRP A 199 5.86 21.62 -1.58
N HIS A 200 6.13 20.65 -0.68
CA HIS A 200 5.37 19.40 -0.60
C HIS A 200 4.11 19.63 0.24
N ASP A 201 3.09 20.20 -0.37
CA ASP A 201 1.84 20.57 0.29
C ASP A 201 0.68 19.68 -0.18
N MET A 202 0.34 18.68 0.64
CA MET A 202 -0.81 17.78 0.42
C MET A 202 -2.16 18.49 0.55
N GLU A 203 -2.19 19.67 1.19
CA GLU A 203 -3.40 20.47 1.44
C GLU A 203 -3.57 21.63 0.45
N SER A 204 -2.67 21.72 -0.52
CA SER A 204 -2.78 22.74 -1.56
C SER A 204 -4.12 22.68 -2.29
N PRO A 205 -4.64 23.80 -2.78
CA PRO A 205 -5.89 23.82 -3.57
C PRO A 205 -5.87 22.84 -4.75
N ILE A 206 -4.68 22.62 -5.37
CA ILE A 206 -4.50 21.67 -6.48
C ILE A 206 -4.75 20.24 -6.00
N MET A 207 -4.12 19.81 -4.92
CA MET A 207 -4.27 18.45 -4.40
C MET A 207 -5.69 18.18 -3.92
N LEU A 208 -6.31 19.15 -3.24
CA LEU A 208 -7.68 19.02 -2.78
C LEU A 208 -8.69 18.93 -3.93
N GLU A 209 -8.47 19.69 -5.00
CA GLU A 209 -9.30 19.61 -6.21
C GLU A 209 -9.12 18.26 -6.93
N MET A 210 -7.88 17.76 -7.04
CA MET A 210 -7.62 16.42 -7.58
C MET A 210 -8.34 15.34 -6.76
N LEU A 211 -8.27 15.41 -5.43
CA LEU A 211 -8.98 14.47 -4.55
C LEU A 211 -10.49 14.51 -4.78
N ARG A 212 -11.10 15.70 -4.86
CA ARG A 212 -12.52 15.85 -5.10
C ARG A 212 -12.95 15.24 -6.42
N GLN A 213 -12.21 15.52 -7.51
CA GLN A 213 -12.50 14.96 -8.82
C GLN A 213 -12.39 13.43 -8.85
N MET A 214 -11.35 12.87 -8.22
CA MET A 214 -11.19 11.41 -8.12
C MET A 214 -12.31 10.77 -7.30
N GLN A 215 -12.70 11.38 -6.18
CA GLN A 215 -13.80 10.90 -5.33
C GLN A 215 -15.13 10.92 -6.07
N ASP A 216 -15.47 11.99 -6.77
CA ASP A 216 -16.72 12.11 -7.54
C ASP A 216 -16.83 11.02 -8.62
N LYS A 217 -15.73 10.77 -9.35
CA LYS A 217 -15.66 9.69 -10.34
C LYS A 217 -15.79 8.31 -9.70
N ALA A 218 -15.08 8.04 -8.60
CA ALA A 218 -15.16 6.78 -7.87
C ALA A 218 -16.59 6.53 -7.32
N ARG A 219 -17.22 7.57 -6.75
CA ARG A 219 -18.60 7.52 -6.25
C ARG A 219 -19.59 7.16 -7.35
N THR A 220 -19.46 7.75 -8.55
CA THR A 220 -20.31 7.45 -9.70
C THR A 220 -20.24 5.97 -10.10
N LYS A 221 -19.07 5.34 -9.97
CA LYS A 221 -18.84 3.93 -10.27
C LYS A 221 -19.04 3.00 -9.05
N LYS A 222 -19.43 3.53 -7.89
CA LYS A 222 -19.58 2.80 -6.62
C LYS A 222 -18.29 2.10 -6.17
N ILE A 223 -17.15 2.73 -6.43
CA ILE A 223 -15.82 2.24 -6.05
C ILE A 223 -15.44 2.91 -4.72
N ASP A 224 -14.94 2.11 -3.77
CA ASP A 224 -14.46 2.61 -2.48
C ASP A 224 -13.27 3.55 -2.68
N PHE A 225 -13.25 4.67 -1.92
CA PHE A 225 -12.25 5.73 -2.07
C PHE A 225 -11.63 6.07 -0.73
N ALA A 226 -10.31 6.04 -0.67
CA ALA A 226 -9.55 6.37 0.53
C ALA A 226 -8.25 7.10 0.18
N VAL A 227 -7.69 7.79 1.17
CA VAL A 227 -6.35 8.38 1.11
C VAL A 227 -5.40 7.65 2.06
N ALA A 228 -4.13 7.55 1.68
CA ALA A 228 -3.07 7.00 2.51
C ALA A 228 -1.80 7.87 2.40
N GLY A 229 -0.95 7.82 3.42
CA GLY A 229 0.30 8.58 3.45
C GLY A 229 0.71 8.94 4.87
N TYR A 230 1.64 9.86 5.02
CA TYR A 230 1.98 10.45 6.31
C TYR A 230 0.95 11.53 6.64
N LEU A 231 -0.23 11.09 7.12
CA LEU A 231 -1.36 11.95 7.43
C LEU A 231 -1.22 12.50 8.86
N ASN A 232 -1.45 13.79 9.07
CA ASN A 232 -1.59 14.38 10.39
C ASN A 232 -3.07 14.51 10.80
N ALA A 233 -3.33 14.81 12.07
CA ALA A 233 -4.69 14.90 12.61
C ALA A 233 -5.55 15.95 11.90
N PHE A 234 -4.94 17.09 11.51
CA PHE A 234 -5.63 18.15 10.81
C PHE A 234 -6.06 17.72 9.39
N PHE A 235 -5.17 17.07 8.66
CA PHE A 235 -5.51 16.52 7.34
C PHE A 235 -6.61 15.46 7.41
N ILE A 236 -6.58 14.58 8.41
CA ILE A 236 -7.65 13.58 8.62
C ILE A 236 -8.99 14.24 8.91
N GLN A 237 -9.01 15.30 9.74
CA GLN A 237 -10.23 16.07 9.98
C GLN A 237 -10.79 16.66 8.69
N LYS A 238 -9.92 17.19 7.82
CA LYS A 238 -10.30 17.72 6.52
C LYS A 238 -10.86 16.64 5.60
N MET A 239 -10.23 15.44 5.56
CA MET A 239 -10.76 14.31 4.81
C MET A 239 -12.13 13.87 5.31
N ASN A 240 -12.33 13.83 6.61
CA ASN A 240 -13.65 13.55 7.20
C ASN A 240 -14.72 14.58 6.77
N GLN A 241 -14.37 15.86 6.68
CA GLN A 241 -15.29 16.90 6.18
C GLN A 241 -15.65 16.72 4.70
N MET A 242 -14.74 16.14 3.93
CA MET A 242 -14.94 15.81 2.51
C MET A 242 -15.58 14.41 2.31
N ASP A 243 -15.95 13.70 3.38
CA ASP A 243 -16.44 12.32 3.35
C ASP A 243 -15.45 11.36 2.64
N ILE A 244 -14.15 11.55 2.90
CA ILE A 244 -13.05 10.73 2.38
C ILE A 244 -12.49 9.86 3.52
N LYS A 245 -12.37 8.55 3.28
CA LYS A 245 -11.77 7.59 4.21
C LYS A 245 -10.26 7.83 4.31
N SER A 246 -9.71 7.70 5.52
CA SER A 246 -8.27 7.80 5.77
C SER A 246 -7.70 6.46 6.21
N ILE A 247 -6.63 6.02 5.56
CA ILE A 247 -5.86 4.83 5.94
C ILE A 247 -4.69 5.30 6.80
N ILE A 248 -4.74 4.97 8.09
CA ILE A 248 -3.83 5.50 9.11
C ILE A 248 -2.85 4.40 9.51
N HIS A 249 -1.56 4.72 9.42
CA HIS A 249 -0.52 3.79 9.80
C HIS A 249 -0.51 3.56 11.32
N TYR A 250 -0.33 2.30 11.73
CA TYR A 250 -0.28 1.89 13.13
C TYR A 250 0.64 2.77 13.99
N SER A 251 1.83 3.11 13.47
CA SER A 251 2.81 3.95 14.18
C SER A 251 2.36 5.39 14.42
N SER A 252 1.34 5.87 13.72
CA SER A 252 0.83 7.23 13.85
C SER A 252 -0.33 7.34 14.85
N ILE A 253 -0.90 6.21 15.30
CA ILE A 253 -2.05 6.20 16.21
C ILE A 253 -1.80 6.97 17.51
N PRO A 254 -0.66 6.80 18.22
CA PRO A 254 -0.42 7.52 19.46
C PRO A 254 -0.45 9.04 19.28
N GLU A 255 0.20 9.54 18.24
CA GLU A 255 0.25 10.98 17.97
C GLU A 255 -1.11 11.53 17.54
N MET A 256 -1.83 10.78 16.68
CA MET A 256 -3.09 11.24 16.10
C MET A 256 -4.27 11.21 17.04
N PHE A 257 -4.32 10.23 17.94
CA PHE A 257 -5.47 9.98 18.81
C PHE A 257 -5.13 10.14 20.28
N ASN A 258 -3.92 10.57 20.63
CA ASN A 258 -3.42 10.65 21.99
C ASN A 258 -3.63 9.33 22.79
N LEU A 259 -3.32 8.21 22.13
CA LEU A 259 -3.49 6.86 22.68
C LEU A 259 -2.11 6.21 22.90
N GLU A 260 -2.00 5.43 23.99
CA GLU A 260 -0.79 4.65 24.24
C GLU A 260 -0.90 3.28 23.52
N ILE A 261 0.12 2.97 22.71
CA ILE A 261 0.32 1.65 22.14
C ILE A 261 1.72 1.18 22.47
N ASP A 262 1.86 -0.02 22.98
CA ASP A 262 3.17 -0.63 23.23
C ASP A 262 3.72 -1.22 21.93
N HIS A 263 4.42 -0.40 21.18
CA HIS A 263 5.05 -0.76 19.91
C HIS A 263 6.46 -0.17 19.77
N ARG A 264 7.08 0.19 20.89
CA ARG A 264 8.39 0.86 20.93
C ARG A 264 9.49 0.10 20.17
N ASP A 265 9.51 -1.20 20.29
CA ASP A 265 10.51 -2.04 19.62
C ASP A 265 10.27 -2.09 18.11
N HIS A 266 9.02 -2.17 17.67
CA HIS A 266 8.67 -2.15 16.25
C HIS A 266 9.01 -0.81 15.60
N LEU A 267 8.64 0.32 16.23
CA LEU A 267 8.98 1.66 15.74
C LEU A 267 10.50 1.89 15.66
N LYS A 268 11.25 1.40 16.66
CA LYS A 268 12.71 1.48 16.66
C LYS A 268 13.29 0.74 15.46
N ARG A 269 12.83 -0.48 15.19
CA ARG A 269 13.24 -1.30 14.06
C ARG A 269 12.93 -0.64 12.72
N ILE A 270 11.69 -0.16 12.49
CA ILE A 270 11.31 0.57 11.28
C ILE A 270 12.23 1.78 11.05
N LYS A 271 12.52 2.55 12.10
CA LYS A 271 13.42 3.71 12.01
C LYS A 271 14.86 3.32 11.67
N GLU A 272 15.35 2.23 12.21
CA GLU A 272 16.71 1.73 11.94
C GLU A 272 16.82 1.23 10.48
N GLU A 273 15.83 0.53 9.98
CA GLU A 273 15.81 0.05 8.59
C GLU A 273 15.68 1.20 7.58
N SER A 274 14.82 2.16 7.84
CA SER A 274 14.73 3.37 7.03
C SER A 274 16.08 4.12 6.97
N LYS A 275 16.84 4.15 8.06
CA LYS A 275 18.20 4.73 8.10
C LYS A 275 19.23 3.91 7.33
N LYS A 276 19.15 2.57 7.37
CA LYS A 276 20.05 1.70 6.59
C LYS A 276 19.84 1.93 5.08
N LEU A 277 18.59 1.98 4.63
CA LEU A 277 18.26 2.26 3.22
C LEU A 277 18.73 3.62 2.75
N GLN A 278 18.63 4.66 3.60
CA GLN A 278 19.16 5.99 3.28
C GLN A 278 20.69 6.04 3.20
N ARG A 279 21.39 5.14 3.90
CA ARG A 279 22.88 5.05 3.86
C ARG A 279 23.38 4.21 2.68
N SER A 280 22.63 3.22 2.24
CA SER A 280 22.98 2.41 1.06
C SER A 280 22.76 3.17 -0.27
N ASN A 281 22.04 4.29 -0.22
CA ASN A 281 21.77 5.17 -1.38
C ASN A 281 22.71 6.40 -1.44
N LYS A 282 23.77 6.45 -0.61
CA LYS A 282 24.89 7.41 -0.71
C LYS A 282 26.15 6.72 -1.22
#